data_802816504968df4a8e7220027bc3f817
#
_entry.id   802816504968df4a8e7220027bc3f817
#
_cell.length_a   1.000
_cell.length_b   1.000
_cell.length_c   1.000
_cell.angle_alpha   90.00
_cell.angle_beta   90.00
_cell.angle_gamma   90.00
#
_symmetry.space_group_name_H-M   'P 1'
#
loop_
_entity.id
_entity.type
_entity.pdbx_description
1 polymer ?
#
loop_
_entity_poly.entity_id
_entity_poly.type
_entity_poly.pdbx_seq_one_letter_code
_entity_poly.pdbx_strand_id
1 'polypeptide(L)'
;MKYYDFEDLYIGLKEEFEIVLTKDKMLKFKDISGDENPLHTNEEFALKKGMLGKVVYGMLTSSFYSTLVGVYLPGEKCLLQGIDIAFKKPVYLNEKLIIVGKIKYLNEVYRMAEIRAYIKNEKNEKVSVAKIKVGVI
;
A
#
# COMPACT_ATOMS: atom_id res chain seq x y z
N MET A 1 16.05 3.38 -4.05
CA MET A 1 15.91 1.98 -4.56
C MET A 1 16.78 1.07 -3.71
N LYS A 2 16.21 0.03 -3.13
CA LYS A 2 16.93 -1.04 -2.45
C LYS A 2 17.31 -2.14 -3.46
N TYR A 3 18.32 -2.94 -3.13
CA TYR A 3 18.91 -3.94 -4.05
C TYR A 3 19.17 -5.26 -3.31
N TYR A 4 18.16 -5.75 -2.56
CA TYR A 4 18.29 -7.00 -1.83
C TYR A 4 18.33 -8.19 -2.80
N ASP A 5 19.38 -9.01 -2.72
CA ASP A 5 19.37 -10.35 -3.24
C ASP A 5 18.54 -11.27 -2.33
N PHE A 6 18.13 -12.44 -2.82
CA PHE A 6 17.38 -13.37 -1.99
C PHE A 6 18.15 -13.75 -0.71
N GLU A 7 19.47 -13.89 -0.84
CA GLU A 7 20.39 -14.25 0.25
C GLU A 7 20.51 -13.16 1.32
N ASP A 8 20.17 -11.92 1.00
CA ASP A 8 20.16 -10.80 1.95
C ASP A 8 18.87 -10.77 2.80
N LEU A 9 17.84 -11.49 2.36
CA LEU A 9 16.56 -11.49 3.05
C LEU A 9 16.58 -12.41 4.27
N TYR A 10 15.95 -11.96 5.35
CA TYR A 10 15.76 -12.76 6.56
C TYR A 10 14.39 -12.50 7.18
N ILE A 11 13.88 -13.47 7.92
CA ILE A 11 12.61 -13.33 8.62
C ILE A 11 12.71 -12.15 9.60
N GLY A 12 11.79 -11.22 9.49
CA GLY A 12 11.77 -10.01 10.31
C GLY A 12 12.41 -8.78 9.69
N LEU A 13 13.12 -8.90 8.54
CA LEU A 13 13.60 -7.73 7.80
C LEU A 13 12.43 -6.81 7.51
N LYS A 14 12.58 -5.53 7.88
CA LYS A 14 11.53 -4.51 7.81
C LYS A 14 11.97 -3.32 6.99
N GLU A 15 11.08 -2.83 6.15
CA GLU A 15 11.23 -1.55 5.45
C GLU A 15 9.96 -0.73 5.60
N GLU A 16 10.11 0.60 5.59
CA GLU A 16 8.98 1.53 5.68
C GLU A 16 9.24 2.84 4.98
N PHE A 17 8.18 3.53 4.58
CA PHE A 17 8.24 4.87 4.02
C PHE A 17 6.94 5.63 4.27
N GLU A 18 6.99 6.95 4.10
CA GLU A 18 5.87 7.86 4.31
C GLU A 18 5.33 8.42 3.00
N ILE A 19 4.03 8.64 2.94
CA ILE A 19 3.36 9.36 1.86
C ILE A 19 2.29 10.30 2.41
N VAL A 20 1.92 11.27 1.58
CA VAL A 20 0.73 12.11 1.78
C VAL A 20 -0.17 11.95 0.56
N LEU A 21 -1.45 11.68 0.78
CA LEU A 21 -2.44 11.54 -0.29
C LEU A 21 -3.08 12.90 -0.58
N THR A 22 -2.61 13.49 -1.68
CA THR A 22 -3.03 14.82 -2.12
C THR A 22 -4.18 14.76 -3.11
N LYS A 23 -4.86 15.90 -3.32
CA LYS A 23 -5.87 16.07 -4.35
C LYS A 23 -5.33 15.73 -5.76
N ASP A 24 -4.08 16.09 -6.04
CA ASP A 24 -3.43 15.79 -7.33
C ASP A 24 -3.35 14.28 -7.57
N LYS A 25 -2.94 13.50 -6.55
CA LYS A 25 -2.90 12.03 -6.65
C LYS A 25 -4.29 11.44 -6.88
N MET A 26 -5.32 11.98 -6.22
CA MET A 26 -6.70 11.57 -6.42
C MET A 26 -7.17 11.79 -7.87
N LEU A 27 -6.88 12.95 -8.44
CA LEU A 27 -7.25 13.27 -9.81
C LEU A 27 -6.54 12.38 -10.83
N LYS A 28 -5.25 12.11 -10.62
CA LYS A 28 -4.47 11.20 -11.45
C LYS A 28 -5.01 9.77 -11.39
N PHE A 29 -5.37 9.30 -10.20
CA PHE A 29 -5.95 7.96 -10.04
C PHE A 29 -7.32 7.85 -10.70
N LYS A 30 -8.16 8.87 -10.57
CA LYS A 30 -9.45 8.96 -11.27
C LYS A 30 -9.26 8.87 -12.80
N ASP A 31 -8.29 9.59 -13.33
CA ASP A 31 -7.97 9.58 -14.76
C ASP A 31 -7.53 8.18 -15.23
N ILE A 32 -6.61 7.56 -14.48
CA ILE A 32 -6.10 6.21 -14.80
C ILE A 32 -7.18 5.14 -14.70
N SER A 33 -7.96 5.14 -13.61
CA SER A 33 -8.91 4.06 -13.31
C SER A 33 -10.30 4.26 -13.92
N GLY A 34 -10.68 5.50 -14.20
CA GLY A 34 -12.05 5.85 -14.59
C GLY A 34 -13.06 5.72 -13.46
N ASP A 35 -12.65 5.53 -12.22
CA ASP A 35 -13.56 5.40 -11.07
C ASP A 35 -14.12 6.76 -10.66
N GLU A 36 -15.39 6.97 -10.99
CA GLU A 36 -16.14 8.18 -10.71
C GLU A 36 -17.11 8.04 -9.52
N ASN A 37 -16.93 7.01 -8.69
CA ASN A 37 -17.81 6.79 -7.55
C ASN A 37 -17.92 8.07 -6.69
N PRO A 38 -19.13 8.55 -6.38
CA PRO A 38 -19.34 9.82 -5.68
C PRO A 38 -18.76 9.84 -4.26
N LEU A 39 -18.50 8.70 -3.65
CA LEU A 39 -17.82 8.63 -2.35
C LEU A 39 -16.42 9.28 -2.41
N HIS A 40 -15.76 9.22 -3.58
CA HIS A 40 -14.43 9.74 -3.80
C HIS A 40 -14.43 11.12 -4.48
N THR A 41 -15.54 11.51 -5.13
CA THR A 41 -15.57 12.67 -6.02
C THR A 41 -16.54 13.78 -5.57
N ASN A 42 -17.48 13.46 -4.67
CA ASN A 42 -18.53 14.38 -4.24
C ASN A 42 -18.56 14.51 -2.71
N GLU A 43 -18.15 15.67 -2.20
CA GLU A 43 -18.10 15.97 -0.77
C GLU A 43 -19.45 15.83 -0.09
N GLU A 44 -20.51 16.40 -0.68
CA GLU A 44 -21.86 16.35 -0.11
C GLU A 44 -22.38 14.93 0.00
N PHE A 45 -22.14 14.11 -1.04
CA PHE A 45 -22.50 12.71 -1.03
C PHE A 45 -21.79 11.94 0.09
N ALA A 46 -20.48 12.15 0.24
CA ALA A 46 -19.69 11.48 1.27
C ALA A 46 -20.18 11.85 2.68
N LEU A 47 -20.42 13.13 2.93
CA LEU A 47 -20.97 13.62 4.20
C LEU A 47 -22.34 13.01 4.52
N LYS A 48 -23.24 12.92 3.53
CA LYS A 48 -24.56 12.28 3.70
C LYS A 48 -24.44 10.78 4.01
N LYS A 49 -23.34 10.14 3.64
CA LYS A 49 -23.07 8.74 3.97
C LYS A 49 -22.34 8.55 5.30
N GLY A 50 -22.18 9.61 6.07
CA GLY A 50 -21.54 9.56 7.39
C GLY A 50 -20.02 9.61 7.37
N MET A 51 -19.42 9.92 6.22
CA MET A 51 -17.97 10.13 6.11
C MET A 51 -17.59 11.56 6.52
N LEU A 52 -16.34 11.80 6.85
CA LEU A 52 -15.83 13.10 7.24
C LEU A 52 -15.54 14.03 6.04
N GLY A 53 -15.66 13.51 4.83
CA GLY A 53 -15.40 14.19 3.58
C GLY A 53 -15.24 13.16 2.46
N LYS A 54 -14.71 13.58 1.32
CA LYS A 54 -14.38 12.62 0.24
C LYS A 54 -13.37 11.60 0.74
N VAL A 55 -13.70 10.32 0.57
CA VAL A 55 -12.81 9.20 0.94
C VAL A 55 -11.78 8.99 -0.15
N VAL A 56 -10.53 8.81 0.21
CA VAL A 56 -9.47 8.44 -0.72
C VAL A 56 -9.75 7.06 -1.31
N TYR A 57 -9.48 6.87 -2.59
CA TYR A 57 -9.60 5.57 -3.24
C TYR A 57 -8.78 4.51 -2.50
N GLY A 58 -9.41 3.45 -2.07
CA GLY A 58 -8.70 2.34 -1.41
C GLY A 58 -7.61 1.75 -2.31
N MET A 59 -7.87 1.62 -3.61
CA MET A 59 -6.90 1.12 -4.57
C MET A 59 -5.75 2.09 -4.84
N LEU A 60 -5.97 3.41 -4.71
CA LEU A 60 -4.87 4.37 -4.73
C LEU A 60 -3.95 4.18 -3.51
N THR A 61 -4.53 4.09 -2.32
CA THR A 61 -3.76 3.79 -1.11
C THR A 61 -3.01 2.47 -1.25
N SER A 62 -3.66 1.44 -1.80
CA SER A 62 -3.07 0.12 -2.03
C SER A 62 -1.93 0.12 -3.06
N SER A 63 -1.92 1.08 -3.99
CA SER A 63 -0.84 1.19 -4.98
C SER A 63 0.53 1.37 -4.35
N PHE A 64 0.59 1.88 -3.12
CA PHE A 64 1.84 2.04 -2.38
C PHE A 64 2.41 0.73 -1.83
N TYR A 65 1.65 -0.35 -1.80
CA TYR A 65 2.22 -1.68 -1.60
C TYR A 65 3.11 -2.10 -2.79
N SER A 66 2.78 -1.66 -4.00
CA SER A 66 3.68 -1.85 -5.15
C SER A 66 5.01 -1.11 -4.95
N THR A 67 4.95 0.13 -4.46
CA THR A 67 6.15 0.90 -4.12
C THR A 67 6.96 0.20 -3.02
N LEU A 68 6.27 -0.32 -1.99
CA LEU A 68 6.93 -1.05 -0.90
C LEU A 68 7.80 -2.19 -1.44
N VAL A 69 7.23 -3.03 -2.30
CA VAL A 69 7.96 -4.21 -2.79
C VAL A 69 8.94 -3.87 -3.90
N GLY A 70 8.57 -2.98 -4.82
CA GLY A 70 9.39 -2.65 -6.00
C GLY A 70 10.55 -1.68 -5.72
N VAL A 71 10.50 -0.94 -4.61
CA VAL A 71 11.51 0.08 -4.29
C VAL A 71 12.27 -0.25 -3.00
N TYR A 72 11.62 -0.88 -2.03
CA TYR A 72 12.16 -1.05 -0.68
C TYR A 72 12.43 -2.51 -0.28
N LEU A 73 11.53 -3.46 -0.56
CA LEU A 73 11.61 -4.82 -0.02
C LEU A 73 11.03 -5.87 -0.99
N PRO A 74 11.81 -6.55 -1.81
CA PRO A 74 13.27 -6.53 -1.95
C PRO A 74 13.82 -5.36 -2.78
N GLY A 75 12.98 -4.56 -3.44
CA GLY A 75 13.41 -3.47 -4.30
C GLY A 75 13.56 -3.91 -5.76
N GLU A 76 14.68 -3.53 -6.40
CA GLU A 76 14.90 -3.69 -7.84
C GLU A 76 14.59 -5.09 -8.38
N LYS A 77 14.92 -6.13 -7.60
CA LYS A 77 14.77 -7.53 -8.02
C LYS A 77 13.38 -8.12 -7.73
N CYS A 78 12.39 -7.26 -7.47
CA CYS A 78 11.04 -7.69 -7.14
C CYS A 78 10.23 -8.12 -8.37
N LEU A 79 9.64 -9.30 -8.27
CA LEU A 79 8.53 -9.71 -9.12
C LEU A 79 7.29 -9.93 -8.24
N LEU A 80 6.34 -9.00 -8.30
CA LEU A 80 5.09 -9.13 -7.54
C LEU A 80 4.26 -10.28 -8.13
N GLN A 81 3.95 -11.29 -7.30
CA GLN A 81 3.25 -12.50 -7.72
C GLN A 81 1.81 -12.57 -7.19
N GLY A 82 1.55 -11.94 -6.08
CA GLY A 82 0.19 -11.93 -5.51
C GLY A 82 0.09 -10.98 -4.34
N ILE A 83 -1.13 -10.49 -4.12
CA ILE A 83 -1.42 -9.62 -3.00
C ILE A 83 -2.86 -9.84 -2.53
N ASP A 84 -3.04 -9.89 -1.23
CA ASP A 84 -4.32 -9.95 -0.55
C ASP A 84 -4.42 -8.75 0.38
N ILE A 85 -5.42 -7.89 0.17
CA ILE A 85 -5.56 -6.60 0.84
C ILE A 85 -6.90 -6.54 1.57
N ALA A 86 -6.88 -6.07 2.82
CA ALA A 86 -8.08 -5.71 3.56
C ALA A 86 -8.03 -4.23 3.96
N PHE A 87 -9.16 -3.55 3.77
CA PHE A 87 -9.35 -2.15 4.17
C PHE A 87 -9.99 -2.12 5.54
N LYS A 88 -9.38 -1.39 6.48
CA LYS A 88 -9.82 -1.34 7.88
C LYS A 88 -10.50 -0.01 8.25
N LYS A 89 -10.03 1.10 7.68
CA LYS A 89 -10.55 2.44 7.95
C LYS A 89 -10.47 3.31 6.70
N PRO A 90 -11.43 4.25 6.51
CA PRO A 90 -11.32 5.23 5.45
C PRO A 90 -10.11 6.14 5.64
N VAL A 91 -9.55 6.60 4.53
CA VAL A 91 -8.47 7.58 4.49
C VAL A 91 -9.01 8.84 3.85
N TYR A 92 -8.60 9.99 4.35
CA TYR A 92 -9.02 11.30 3.87
C TYR A 92 -7.85 12.07 3.25
N LEU A 93 -8.16 13.12 2.47
CA LEU A 93 -7.15 13.94 1.81
C LEU A 93 -6.17 14.55 2.81
N ASN A 94 -4.92 14.63 2.37
CA ASN A 94 -3.81 15.22 3.11
C ASN A 94 -3.41 14.47 4.40
N GLU A 95 -3.98 13.31 4.66
CA GLU A 95 -3.48 12.45 5.72
C GLU A 95 -2.08 11.94 5.37
N LYS A 96 -1.20 11.96 6.36
CA LYS A 96 0.12 11.34 6.30
C LYS A 96 -0.01 9.87 6.64
N LEU A 97 0.48 9.01 5.75
CA LEU A 97 0.44 7.57 5.91
C LEU A 97 1.84 7.00 5.96
N ILE A 98 2.01 5.94 6.74
CA ILE A 98 3.24 5.16 6.82
C ILE A 98 2.95 3.77 6.30
N ILE A 99 3.68 3.36 5.27
CA ILE A 99 3.61 2.03 4.68
C ILE A 99 4.74 1.20 5.28
N VAL A 100 4.41 0.04 5.82
CA VAL A 100 5.36 -0.84 6.51
C VAL A 100 5.26 -2.25 5.93
N GLY A 101 6.39 -2.88 5.66
CA GLY A 101 6.47 -4.27 5.25
C GLY A 101 7.52 -5.03 6.04
N LYS A 102 7.24 -6.31 6.31
CA LYS A 102 8.11 -7.21 7.06
C LYS A 102 8.11 -8.60 6.45
N ILE A 103 9.29 -9.16 6.23
CA ILE A 103 9.44 -10.54 5.76
C ILE A 103 8.91 -11.50 6.83
N LYS A 104 7.96 -12.36 6.44
CA LYS A 104 7.35 -13.38 7.29
C LYS A 104 7.71 -14.80 6.91
N TYR A 105 8.00 -15.05 5.64
CA TYR A 105 8.32 -16.36 5.12
C TYR A 105 9.26 -16.24 3.94
N LEU A 106 10.19 -17.18 3.81
CA LEU A 106 11.13 -17.32 2.70
C LEU A 106 11.12 -18.75 2.18
N ASN A 107 11.12 -18.89 0.86
CA ASN A 107 11.25 -20.18 0.18
C ASN A 107 12.47 -20.13 -0.75
N GLU A 108 13.54 -20.85 -0.38
CA GLU A 108 14.79 -20.84 -1.14
C GLU A 108 14.66 -21.52 -2.50
N VAL A 109 13.85 -22.58 -2.59
CA VAL A 109 13.68 -23.34 -3.85
C VAL A 109 13.09 -22.46 -4.94
N TYR A 110 12.07 -21.69 -4.59
CA TYR A 110 11.39 -20.79 -5.54
C TYR A 110 11.89 -19.36 -5.49
N ARG A 111 12.86 -19.05 -4.61
CA ARG A 111 13.35 -17.67 -4.37
C ARG A 111 12.18 -16.70 -4.15
N MET A 112 11.29 -17.06 -3.26
CA MET A 112 10.04 -16.36 -2.99
C MET A 112 10.00 -15.89 -1.54
N ALA A 113 9.51 -14.68 -1.33
CA ALA A 113 9.25 -14.12 0.00
C ALA A 113 7.77 -13.81 0.18
N GLU A 114 7.26 -14.03 1.37
CA GLU A 114 5.98 -13.51 1.84
C GLU A 114 6.22 -12.32 2.76
N ILE A 115 5.59 -11.20 2.44
CA ILE A 115 5.68 -9.95 3.19
C ILE A 115 4.33 -9.67 3.82
N ARG A 116 4.32 -9.44 5.13
CA ARG A 116 3.18 -8.87 5.82
C ARG A 116 3.36 -7.37 5.86
N ALA A 117 2.35 -6.67 5.37
CA ALA A 117 2.41 -5.24 5.23
C ALA A 117 1.17 -4.58 5.85
N TYR A 118 1.31 -3.34 6.22
CA TYR A 118 0.18 -2.51 6.64
C TYR A 118 0.45 -1.05 6.33
N ILE A 119 -0.62 -0.29 6.26
CA ILE A 119 -0.59 1.17 6.16
C ILE A 119 -1.26 1.71 7.40
N LYS A 120 -0.59 2.64 8.08
CA LYS A 120 -1.12 3.31 9.27
C LYS A 120 -1.15 4.82 9.11
N ASN A 121 -2.09 5.46 9.78
CA ASN A 121 -2.20 6.91 9.85
C ASN A 121 -1.36 7.51 11.00
N GLU A 122 -1.40 8.83 11.17
CA GLU A 122 -0.66 9.53 12.23
C GLU A 122 -1.12 9.17 13.64
N LYS A 123 -2.33 8.66 13.80
CA LYS A 123 -2.85 8.13 15.07
C LYS A 123 -2.40 6.71 15.36
N ASN A 124 -1.48 6.17 14.56
CA ASN A 124 -1.01 4.79 14.64
C ASN A 124 -2.11 3.74 14.43
N GLU A 125 -3.18 4.10 13.73
CA GLU A 125 -4.26 3.20 13.37
C GLU A 125 -3.97 2.55 12.02
N LYS A 126 -4.14 1.22 11.92
CA LYS A 126 -4.02 0.51 10.64
C LYS A 126 -5.25 0.81 9.77
N VAL A 127 -5.04 1.45 8.65
CA VAL A 127 -6.08 1.75 7.66
C VAL A 127 -6.20 0.66 6.60
N SER A 128 -5.13 -0.09 6.37
CA SER A 128 -5.07 -1.23 5.45
C SER A 128 -4.05 -2.24 5.95
N VAL A 129 -4.28 -3.51 5.65
CA VAL A 129 -3.33 -4.61 5.88
C VAL A 129 -3.22 -5.45 4.62
N ALA A 130 -2.06 -6.05 4.38
CA ALA A 130 -1.83 -6.86 3.20
C ALA A 130 -0.91 -8.05 3.48
N LYS A 131 -1.14 -9.12 2.71
CA LYS A 131 -0.24 -10.25 2.55
C LYS A 131 0.26 -10.24 1.12
N ILE A 132 1.57 -10.14 0.94
CA ILE A 132 2.19 -9.93 -0.37
C ILE A 132 3.16 -11.07 -0.64
N LYS A 133 3.03 -11.66 -1.83
CA LYS A 133 3.94 -12.68 -2.34
C LYS A 133 4.79 -12.10 -3.46
N VAL A 134 6.11 -12.18 -3.29
CA VAL A 134 7.07 -11.70 -4.28
C VAL A 134 8.09 -12.78 -4.63
N GLY A 135 8.48 -12.84 -5.90
CA GLY A 135 9.68 -13.52 -6.35
C GLY A 135 10.87 -12.55 -6.33
N VAL A 136 12.06 -13.08 -6.10
CA VAL A 136 13.32 -12.33 -6.20
C VAL A 136 14.07 -12.83 -7.44
N ILE A 137 14.20 -11.99 -8.46
CA ILE A 137 14.77 -12.32 -9.78
C ILE A 137 16.16 -11.73 -9.98
#